data_767daf1d9b3ccc18f5cb406b3795579a
#
_entry.id   767daf1d9b3ccc18f5cb406b3795579a
#
_cell.length_a   1.000
_cell.length_b   1.000
_cell.length_c   1.000
_cell.angle_alpha   90.00
_cell.angle_beta   90.00
_cell.angle_gamma   90.00
#
_symmetry.space_group_name_H-M   'P 1'
#
loop_
_entity.id
_entity.type
_entity.pdbx_description
1 polymer ?
#
loop_
_entity_poly.entity_id
_entity_poly.type
_entity_poly.pdbx_seq_one_letter_code
_entity_poly.pdbx_strand_id
1 'polypeptide(L)'
;MTIHHPNSQQQNEPQAISRSYLDIRHVVKQFGSFTALKEISLSIEKGEFVCFLGPSGCGKTTLLRAIAGLDLPTSGTIHQNQQAITFLPPEQRDFGIVFQSYALFPNLTVEENIAIGLRNQGMSVRDALEKVEQWLEMIGLATSAQKSPSQLSGGQQQRVALARALALSPGLLLLDEPLSALDAKVRTHLREEICQLQRKLGITTIMVTHDQEEALTMADRIVVMNHGVIEQVGTPQEIYQKPASRFVAEFVGTMNFIPVSMASSHQLRIAESLIALPKIENYTPCQGEQFDLAVRPENLELVMRYNDAIPVVIRHMEFLGAFYRVECVFQGERLAPPVYVDLPISQVQTLNLKAGDVRYLALRAGQLRAYRRKVMSTTPAATAACAYAA
;
A
#
# COMPACT_ATOMS: atom_id res chain seq x y z
N MET A 1 -53.96 7.76 -45.24
CA MET A 1 -52.68 8.32 -44.85
C MET A 1 -52.57 8.27 -43.34
N THR A 2 -51.94 7.24 -42.81
CA THR A 2 -51.84 7.00 -41.38
C THR A 2 -50.37 7.13 -41.03
N ILE A 3 -50.05 8.12 -40.21
CA ILE A 3 -48.70 8.45 -39.79
C ILE A 3 -48.38 7.65 -38.54
N HIS A 4 -47.41 6.72 -38.62
CA HIS A 4 -46.86 6.01 -37.49
C HIS A 4 -45.78 6.87 -36.81
N HIS A 5 -45.94 7.15 -35.50
CA HIS A 5 -44.90 7.63 -34.62
C HIS A 5 -44.13 6.41 -34.04
N PRO A 6 -42.81 6.40 -34.05
CA PRO A 6 -42.06 5.39 -33.30
C PRO A 6 -41.93 5.81 -31.83
N ASN A 7 -42.38 4.91 -30.97
CA ASN A 7 -42.29 4.96 -29.52
C ASN A 7 -40.85 4.68 -29.07
N SER A 8 -40.14 5.68 -28.62
CA SER A 8 -38.80 5.53 -28.00
C SER A 8 -38.98 5.02 -26.56
N GLN A 9 -38.90 3.71 -26.41
CA GLN A 9 -38.67 3.10 -25.09
C GLN A 9 -37.26 3.36 -24.67
N GLN A 10 -37.06 4.30 -23.74
CA GLN A 10 -35.87 4.38 -22.93
C GLN A 10 -35.83 3.15 -22.05
N GLN A 11 -34.95 2.21 -22.38
CA GLN A 11 -34.56 1.11 -21.50
C GLN A 11 -33.78 1.73 -20.32
N ASN A 12 -34.43 1.79 -19.15
CA ASN A 12 -33.77 1.99 -17.88
C ASN A 12 -32.87 0.75 -17.61
N GLU A 13 -31.59 0.86 -17.86
CA GLU A 13 -30.63 -0.10 -17.31
C GLU A 13 -30.79 -0.09 -15.78
N PRO A 14 -30.89 -1.27 -15.15
CA PRO A 14 -30.91 -1.34 -13.69
C PRO A 14 -29.57 -0.81 -13.17
N GLN A 15 -29.60 0.33 -12.48
CA GLN A 15 -28.46 0.80 -11.72
C GLN A 15 -28.06 -0.32 -10.76
N ALA A 16 -26.89 -0.90 -10.97
CA ALA A 16 -26.28 -1.85 -10.06
C ALA A 16 -26.27 -1.21 -8.67
N ILE A 17 -26.97 -1.82 -7.72
CA ILE A 17 -27.00 -1.38 -6.32
C ILE A 17 -25.53 -1.38 -5.87
N SER A 18 -24.99 -0.19 -5.68
CA SER A 18 -23.61 -0.01 -5.20
C SER A 18 -23.46 -0.72 -3.86
N ARG A 19 -22.62 -1.75 -3.81
CA ARG A 19 -22.25 -2.46 -2.57
C ARG A 19 -21.31 -1.63 -1.69
N SER A 20 -21.05 -0.38 -2.10
CA SER A 20 -20.14 0.53 -1.43
C SER A 20 -20.67 0.90 -0.05
N TYR A 21 -19.88 0.60 0.98
CA TYR A 21 -20.13 1.01 2.35
C TYR A 21 -19.60 2.41 2.65
N LEU A 22 -18.39 2.73 2.16
CA LEU A 22 -17.80 4.06 2.21
C LEU A 22 -17.48 4.54 0.80
N ASP A 23 -17.98 5.73 0.44
CA ASP A 23 -17.82 6.31 -0.87
C ASP A 23 -17.25 7.74 -0.74
N ILE A 24 -16.03 7.91 -1.24
CA ILE A 24 -15.25 9.16 -1.21
C ILE A 24 -15.20 9.69 -2.64
N ARG A 25 -15.67 10.92 -2.87
CA ARG A 25 -15.77 11.51 -4.21
C ARG A 25 -15.08 12.86 -4.27
N HIS A 26 -14.04 12.94 -5.09
CA HIS A 26 -13.30 14.17 -5.42
C HIS A 26 -12.87 14.96 -4.17
N VAL A 27 -12.46 14.28 -3.12
CA VAL A 27 -12.08 14.90 -1.85
C VAL A 27 -10.76 15.65 -2.00
N VAL A 28 -10.80 16.95 -1.72
CA VAL A 28 -9.64 17.84 -1.65
C VAL A 28 -9.47 18.33 -0.22
N LYS A 29 -8.24 18.35 0.26
CA LYS A 29 -7.90 18.98 1.55
C LYS A 29 -6.71 19.90 1.38
N GLN A 30 -6.90 21.17 1.79
CA GLN A 30 -5.89 22.21 1.77
C GLN A 30 -5.62 22.72 3.18
N PHE A 31 -4.36 23.02 3.48
CA PHE A 31 -3.89 23.70 4.67
C PHE A 31 -3.11 24.94 4.21
N GLY A 32 -3.77 26.11 4.22
CA GLY A 32 -3.21 27.31 3.61
C GLY A 32 -2.92 27.10 2.12
N SER A 33 -1.67 27.29 1.70
CA SER A 33 -1.23 27.05 0.31
C SER A 33 -0.88 25.60 -0.01
N PHE A 34 -0.80 24.73 1.00
CA PHE A 34 -0.44 23.33 0.82
C PHE A 34 -1.67 22.45 0.57
N THR A 35 -1.69 21.72 -0.55
CA THR A 35 -2.76 20.76 -0.87
C THR A 35 -2.32 19.36 -0.46
N ALA A 36 -2.90 18.85 0.64
CA ALA A 36 -2.58 17.53 1.20
C ALA A 36 -3.32 16.40 0.49
N LEU A 37 -4.54 16.64 0.00
CA LEU A 37 -5.33 15.68 -0.79
C LEU A 37 -5.79 16.36 -2.08
N LYS A 38 -5.60 15.70 -3.22
CA LYS A 38 -5.86 16.22 -4.58
C LYS A 38 -6.88 15.33 -5.28
N GLU A 39 -8.17 15.66 -5.14
CA GLU A 39 -9.28 14.96 -5.81
C GLU A 39 -9.33 13.45 -5.56
N ILE A 40 -9.21 13.04 -4.31
CA ILE A 40 -9.27 11.62 -3.93
C ILE A 40 -10.69 11.09 -4.17
N SER A 41 -10.77 10.01 -4.95
CA SER A 41 -12.00 9.24 -5.16
C SER A 41 -11.71 7.76 -4.89
N LEU A 42 -12.52 7.14 -4.00
CA LEU A 42 -12.35 5.76 -3.56
C LEU A 42 -13.68 5.22 -3.05
N SER A 43 -13.99 3.99 -3.42
CA SER A 43 -15.13 3.23 -2.90
C SER A 43 -14.62 2.02 -2.13
N ILE A 44 -15.17 1.77 -0.94
CA ILE A 44 -14.82 0.65 -0.04
C ILE A 44 -16.08 -0.16 0.23
N GLU A 45 -15.99 -1.48 0.10
CA GLU A 45 -17.11 -2.39 0.32
C GLU A 45 -17.30 -2.71 1.81
N LYS A 46 -18.51 -3.17 2.17
CA LYS A 46 -18.80 -3.56 3.55
C LYS A 46 -17.98 -4.78 3.96
N GLY A 47 -17.34 -4.71 5.12
CA GLY A 47 -16.51 -5.79 5.67
C GLY A 47 -15.13 -5.90 5.03
N GLU A 48 -14.77 -5.00 4.10
CA GLU A 48 -13.46 -4.98 3.45
C GLU A 48 -12.37 -4.43 4.39
N PHE A 49 -11.18 -5.02 4.34
CA PHE A 49 -9.97 -4.50 4.98
C PHE A 49 -9.13 -3.74 3.95
N VAL A 50 -9.13 -2.41 4.01
CA VAL A 50 -8.38 -1.55 3.10
C VAL A 50 -7.18 -0.95 3.79
N CYS A 51 -6.01 -1.01 3.15
CA CYS A 51 -4.79 -0.40 3.66
C CYS A 51 -4.37 0.81 2.81
N PHE A 52 -4.22 1.99 3.43
CA PHE A 52 -3.59 3.16 2.82
C PHE A 52 -2.08 3.08 3.02
N LEU A 53 -1.35 2.87 1.94
CA LEU A 53 0.10 2.67 1.90
C LEU A 53 0.78 3.83 1.15
N GLY A 54 1.92 4.30 1.61
CA GLY A 54 2.69 5.34 0.93
C GLY A 54 3.72 6.00 1.85
N PRO A 55 4.61 6.83 1.31
CA PRO A 55 5.64 7.53 2.09
C PRO A 55 5.04 8.50 3.11
N SER A 56 5.85 8.90 4.08
CA SER A 56 5.44 9.91 5.08
C SER A 56 5.05 11.22 4.39
N GLY A 57 3.97 11.85 4.87
CA GLY A 57 3.49 13.12 4.32
C GLY A 57 2.71 13.04 3.00
N CYS A 58 2.41 11.85 2.45
CA CYS A 58 1.65 11.72 1.20
C CYS A 58 0.12 11.88 1.34
N GLY A 59 -0.41 12.12 2.57
CA GLY A 59 -1.83 12.41 2.79
C GLY A 59 -2.67 11.29 3.43
N LYS A 60 -2.11 10.12 3.76
CA LYS A 60 -2.83 8.95 4.32
C LYS A 60 -3.62 9.29 5.60
N THR A 61 -2.91 9.77 6.64
CA THR A 61 -3.52 10.19 7.91
C THR A 61 -4.51 11.35 7.70
N THR A 62 -4.22 12.26 6.77
CA THR A 62 -5.16 13.35 6.41
C THR A 62 -6.46 12.79 5.85
N LEU A 63 -6.39 11.79 4.97
CA LEU A 63 -7.58 11.13 4.41
C LEU A 63 -8.35 10.38 5.51
N LEU A 64 -7.66 9.63 6.37
CA LEU A 64 -8.28 8.92 7.50
C LEU A 64 -8.98 9.91 8.43
N ARG A 65 -8.33 11.05 8.76
CA ARG A 65 -8.92 12.10 9.61
C ARG A 65 -10.12 12.79 8.95
N ALA A 66 -10.11 12.94 7.63
CA ALA A 66 -11.27 13.45 6.88
C ALA A 66 -12.46 12.48 6.94
N ILE A 67 -12.21 11.17 6.84
CA ILE A 67 -13.23 10.12 7.02
C ILE A 67 -13.79 10.13 8.44
N ALA A 68 -12.94 10.31 9.45
CA ALA A 68 -13.35 10.41 10.85
C ALA A 68 -14.07 11.73 11.20
N GLY A 69 -14.01 12.75 10.33
CA GLY A 69 -14.56 14.09 10.62
C GLY A 69 -13.72 14.93 11.55
N LEU A 70 -12.50 14.51 11.85
CA LEU A 70 -11.53 15.25 12.66
C LEU A 70 -10.94 16.44 11.88
N ASP A 71 -10.85 16.31 10.55
CA ASP A 71 -10.45 17.37 9.62
C ASP A 71 -11.46 17.43 8.46
N LEU A 72 -12.24 18.50 8.36
CA LEU A 72 -13.20 18.63 7.27
C LEU A 72 -12.47 18.79 5.92
N PRO A 73 -12.93 18.14 4.84
CA PRO A 73 -12.40 18.37 3.50
C PRO A 73 -12.67 19.79 3.02
N THR A 74 -11.82 20.31 2.14
CA THR A 74 -12.00 21.62 1.51
C THR A 74 -13.10 21.56 0.45
N SER A 75 -13.16 20.44 -0.29
CA SER A 75 -14.23 20.15 -1.27
C SER A 75 -14.35 18.63 -1.44
N GLY A 76 -15.38 18.20 -2.20
CA GLY A 76 -15.72 16.81 -2.37
C GLY A 76 -16.73 16.31 -1.33
N THR A 77 -17.08 15.03 -1.40
CA THR A 77 -18.09 14.42 -0.53
C THR A 77 -17.65 13.06 -0.01
N ILE A 78 -18.11 12.72 1.19
CA ILE A 78 -17.91 11.41 1.83
C ILE A 78 -19.27 10.89 2.27
N HIS A 79 -19.57 9.66 1.86
CA HIS A 79 -20.80 8.95 2.23
C HIS A 79 -20.44 7.64 2.93
N GLN A 80 -21.12 7.34 4.01
CA GLN A 80 -21.02 6.06 4.72
C GLN A 80 -22.39 5.41 4.77
N ASN A 81 -22.51 4.17 4.30
CA ASN A 81 -23.78 3.45 4.23
C ASN A 81 -24.90 4.32 3.60
N GLN A 82 -24.59 4.96 2.46
CA GLN A 82 -25.45 5.88 1.71
C GLN A 82 -25.79 7.21 2.39
N GLN A 83 -25.38 7.42 3.64
CA GLN A 83 -25.56 8.68 4.35
C GLN A 83 -24.39 9.63 4.06
N ALA A 84 -24.69 10.89 3.72
CA ALA A 84 -23.66 11.93 3.59
C ALA A 84 -23.10 12.30 4.96
N ILE A 85 -21.80 12.06 5.17
CA ILE A 85 -21.11 12.33 6.44
C ILE A 85 -20.09 13.47 6.34
N THR A 86 -19.94 14.09 5.18
CA THR A 86 -18.88 15.06 4.87
C THR A 86 -18.72 16.14 5.94
N PHE A 87 -19.83 16.70 6.40
CA PHE A 87 -19.85 17.80 7.36
C PHE A 87 -20.38 17.40 8.75
N LEU A 88 -20.65 16.12 8.96
CA LEU A 88 -21.03 15.63 10.29
C LEU A 88 -19.81 15.68 11.21
N PRO A 89 -19.97 16.13 12.46
CA PRO A 89 -18.91 16.06 13.45
C PRO A 89 -18.65 14.59 13.86
N PRO A 90 -17.47 14.27 14.43
CA PRO A 90 -17.06 12.89 14.74
C PRO A 90 -18.08 12.09 15.55
N GLU A 91 -18.74 12.71 16.54
CA GLU A 91 -19.72 12.08 17.43
C GLU A 91 -21.02 11.65 16.71
N GLN A 92 -21.26 12.13 15.49
CA GLN A 92 -22.42 11.75 14.67
C GLN A 92 -22.06 10.75 13.56
N ARG A 93 -20.78 10.29 13.50
CA ARG A 93 -20.32 9.30 12.53
C ARG A 93 -20.19 7.93 13.18
N ASP A 94 -20.49 6.89 12.40
CA ASP A 94 -20.42 5.50 12.88
C ASP A 94 -19.01 4.93 12.64
N PHE A 95 -18.07 5.22 13.54
CA PHE A 95 -16.71 4.67 13.48
C PHE A 95 -16.09 4.47 14.87
N GLY A 96 -15.12 3.53 14.94
CA GLY A 96 -14.13 3.43 16.00
C GLY A 96 -12.75 3.78 15.47
N ILE A 97 -11.89 4.41 16.26
CA ILE A 97 -10.56 4.80 15.87
C ILE A 97 -9.49 4.37 16.86
N VAL A 98 -8.37 3.85 16.35
CA VAL A 98 -7.14 3.60 17.10
C VAL A 98 -6.06 4.51 16.54
N PHE A 99 -5.56 5.41 17.38
CA PHE A 99 -4.47 6.33 17.02
C PHE A 99 -3.10 5.67 17.17
N GLN A 100 -2.09 6.20 16.53
CA GLN A 100 -0.70 5.75 16.61
C GLN A 100 -0.15 5.67 18.05
N SER A 101 -0.55 6.60 18.92
CA SER A 101 -0.20 6.62 20.35
C SER A 101 -1.12 5.82 21.24
N TYR A 102 -2.07 5.05 20.63
CA TYR A 102 -3.17 4.34 21.30
C TYR A 102 -4.16 5.26 22.04
N ALA A 103 -3.73 6.44 22.47
CA ALA A 103 -4.52 7.48 23.16
C ALA A 103 -5.37 6.92 24.32
N LEU A 104 -4.82 5.98 25.11
CA LEU A 104 -5.46 5.51 26.32
C LEU A 104 -5.44 6.61 27.40
N PHE A 105 -6.53 6.70 28.18
CA PHE A 105 -6.59 7.62 29.30
C PHE A 105 -5.69 7.11 30.43
N PRO A 106 -4.59 7.80 30.75
CA PRO A 106 -3.58 7.28 31.67
C PRO A 106 -4.03 7.19 33.13
N ASN A 107 -5.06 7.94 33.50
CA ASN A 107 -5.69 8.02 34.83
C ASN A 107 -6.87 7.04 35.01
N LEU A 108 -7.22 6.27 33.99
CA LEU A 108 -8.26 5.26 34.02
C LEU A 108 -7.64 3.86 33.95
N THR A 109 -8.30 2.89 34.57
CA THR A 109 -7.97 1.47 34.45
C THR A 109 -8.26 0.97 33.04
N VAL A 110 -7.85 -0.26 32.73
CA VAL A 110 -8.14 -0.93 31.45
C VAL A 110 -9.65 -1.05 31.24
N GLU A 111 -10.39 -1.53 32.26
CA GLU A 111 -11.84 -1.65 32.14
C GLU A 111 -12.53 -0.31 31.96
N GLU A 112 -12.10 0.73 32.71
CA GLU A 112 -12.64 2.08 32.57
C GLU A 112 -12.35 2.68 31.18
N ASN A 113 -11.16 2.44 30.62
CA ASN A 113 -10.84 2.84 29.25
C ASN A 113 -11.78 2.23 28.21
N ILE A 114 -12.18 0.97 28.37
CA ILE A 114 -13.12 0.32 27.47
C ILE A 114 -14.56 0.77 27.76
N ALA A 115 -14.93 0.91 29.05
CA ALA A 115 -16.28 1.26 29.47
C ALA A 115 -16.70 2.69 29.15
N ILE A 116 -15.76 3.65 29.06
CA ILE A 116 -16.05 5.08 28.95
C ILE A 116 -16.99 5.41 27.80
N GLY A 117 -16.78 4.82 26.63
CA GLY A 117 -17.63 5.01 25.46
C GLY A 117 -19.05 4.48 25.67
N LEU A 118 -19.18 3.29 26.26
CA LEU A 118 -20.46 2.65 26.55
C LEU A 118 -21.29 3.49 27.55
N ARG A 119 -20.63 3.99 28.58
CA ARG A 119 -21.27 4.85 29.61
C ARG A 119 -21.71 6.20 29.03
N ASN A 120 -20.91 6.78 28.14
CA ASN A 120 -21.27 8.04 27.46
C ASN A 120 -22.50 7.89 26.54
N GLN A 121 -22.77 6.66 26.06
CA GLN A 121 -23.98 6.34 25.30
C GLN A 121 -25.20 6.06 26.25
N GLY A 122 -25.06 6.23 27.56
CA GLY A 122 -26.14 6.04 28.55
C GLY A 122 -26.31 4.60 29.04
N MET A 123 -25.37 3.69 28.73
CA MET A 123 -25.41 2.32 29.24
C MET A 123 -25.22 2.30 30.78
N SER A 124 -25.95 1.43 31.47
CA SER A 124 -25.78 1.25 32.92
C SER A 124 -24.35 0.77 33.24
N VAL A 125 -23.88 1.07 34.45
CA VAL A 125 -22.54 0.62 34.91
C VAL A 125 -22.43 -0.91 34.84
N ARG A 126 -23.47 -1.62 35.24
CA ARG A 126 -23.51 -3.09 35.25
C ARG A 126 -23.37 -3.64 33.81
N ASP A 127 -24.22 -3.17 32.91
CA ASP A 127 -24.23 -3.67 31.51
C ASP A 127 -22.94 -3.31 30.78
N ALA A 128 -22.36 -2.13 31.07
CA ALA A 128 -21.07 -1.74 30.53
C ALA A 128 -19.94 -2.66 30.99
N LEU A 129 -19.90 -3.02 32.28
CA LEU A 129 -18.89 -3.93 32.83
C LEU A 129 -19.03 -5.34 32.28
N GLU A 130 -20.24 -5.86 32.09
CA GLU A 130 -20.46 -7.16 31.45
C GLU A 130 -19.92 -7.19 30.00
N LYS A 131 -20.16 -6.13 29.24
CA LYS A 131 -19.54 -6.01 27.88
C LYS A 131 -18.02 -5.89 27.92
N VAL A 132 -17.49 -5.15 28.90
CA VAL A 132 -16.03 -5.00 29.06
C VAL A 132 -15.40 -6.35 29.39
N GLU A 133 -15.99 -7.15 30.23
CA GLU A 133 -15.50 -8.50 30.54
C GLU A 133 -15.40 -9.37 29.28
N GLN A 134 -16.45 -9.37 28.43
CA GLN A 134 -16.44 -10.06 27.15
C GLN A 134 -15.31 -9.58 26.22
N TRP A 135 -15.07 -8.26 26.17
CA TRP A 135 -13.97 -7.70 25.38
C TRP A 135 -12.60 -8.09 25.94
N LEU A 136 -12.42 -8.05 27.26
CA LEU A 136 -11.17 -8.44 27.91
C LEU A 136 -10.84 -9.91 27.69
N GLU A 137 -11.83 -10.80 27.69
CA GLU A 137 -11.66 -12.21 27.32
C GLU A 137 -11.25 -12.32 25.84
N MET A 138 -11.95 -11.61 24.95
CA MET A 138 -11.71 -11.66 23.50
C MET A 138 -10.29 -11.21 23.11
N ILE A 139 -9.73 -10.21 23.83
CA ILE A 139 -8.37 -9.70 23.59
C ILE A 139 -7.29 -10.38 24.45
N GLY A 140 -7.67 -11.41 25.24
CA GLY A 140 -6.76 -12.17 26.10
C GLY A 140 -6.18 -11.38 27.28
N LEU A 141 -6.93 -10.42 27.83
CA LEU A 141 -6.52 -9.55 28.95
C LEU A 141 -7.46 -9.59 30.16
N ALA A 142 -8.21 -10.68 30.37
CA ALA A 142 -9.18 -10.85 31.48
C ALA A 142 -8.60 -10.51 32.84
N THR A 143 -7.32 -10.85 33.10
CA THR A 143 -6.66 -10.59 34.40
C THR A 143 -6.12 -9.17 34.55
N SER A 144 -6.30 -8.30 33.56
CA SER A 144 -5.71 -6.97 33.52
C SER A 144 -6.69 -5.82 33.71
N ALA A 145 -7.96 -6.10 33.99
CA ALA A 145 -9.06 -5.13 34.12
C ALA A 145 -8.69 -3.91 35.01
N GLN A 146 -8.09 -4.14 36.15
CA GLN A 146 -7.78 -3.12 37.17
C GLN A 146 -6.39 -2.44 36.97
N LYS A 147 -5.60 -2.85 35.94
CA LYS A 147 -4.32 -2.23 35.69
C LYS A 147 -4.49 -0.87 35.01
N SER A 148 -3.55 0.03 35.27
CA SER A 148 -3.42 1.27 34.51
C SER A 148 -2.67 1.02 33.19
N PRO A 149 -2.83 1.87 32.17
CA PRO A 149 -2.10 1.74 30.90
C PRO A 149 -0.58 1.65 31.05
N SER A 150 0.00 2.35 32.01
CA SER A 150 1.46 2.34 32.30
C SER A 150 1.98 0.98 32.80
N GLN A 151 1.12 0.09 33.25
CA GLN A 151 1.46 -1.27 33.71
C GLN A 151 1.35 -2.31 32.59
N LEU A 152 1.03 -1.88 31.37
CA LEU A 152 0.84 -2.73 30.21
C LEU A 152 2.01 -2.61 29.23
N SER A 153 2.34 -3.72 28.55
CA SER A 153 3.23 -3.65 27.37
C SER A 153 2.56 -2.91 26.21
N GLY A 154 3.33 -2.42 25.24
CA GLY A 154 2.80 -1.73 24.06
C GLY A 154 1.74 -2.54 23.31
N GLY A 155 1.97 -3.85 23.11
CA GLY A 155 0.98 -4.72 22.48
C GLY A 155 -0.29 -4.91 23.32
N GLN A 156 -0.19 -4.92 24.65
CA GLN A 156 -1.36 -4.94 25.52
C GLN A 156 -2.13 -3.63 25.46
N GLN A 157 -1.44 -2.48 25.46
CA GLN A 157 -2.08 -1.17 25.30
C GLN A 157 -2.83 -1.07 23.96
N GLN A 158 -2.26 -1.57 22.90
CA GLN A 158 -2.91 -1.61 21.59
C GLN A 158 -4.18 -2.46 21.61
N ARG A 159 -4.15 -3.65 22.21
CA ARG A 159 -5.36 -4.50 22.33
C ARG A 159 -6.45 -3.78 23.13
N VAL A 160 -6.11 -3.08 24.21
CA VAL A 160 -7.06 -2.27 24.97
C VAL A 160 -7.65 -1.14 24.13
N ALA A 161 -6.81 -0.43 23.35
CA ALA A 161 -7.28 0.63 22.45
C ALA A 161 -8.22 0.07 21.35
N LEU A 162 -7.91 -1.12 20.83
CA LEU A 162 -8.76 -1.82 19.86
C LEU A 162 -10.10 -2.22 20.48
N ALA A 163 -10.08 -2.81 21.67
CA ALA A 163 -11.31 -3.16 22.39
C ALA A 163 -12.17 -1.92 22.70
N ARG A 164 -11.56 -0.81 23.14
CA ARG A 164 -12.25 0.47 23.35
C ARG A 164 -12.92 0.99 22.08
N ALA A 165 -12.22 0.93 20.94
CA ALA A 165 -12.75 1.37 19.66
C ALA A 165 -13.93 0.51 19.18
N LEU A 166 -13.87 -0.81 19.43
CA LEU A 166 -14.86 -1.79 18.99
C LEU A 166 -16.02 -2.01 19.97
N ALA A 167 -15.89 -1.62 21.24
CA ALA A 167 -16.91 -1.85 22.27
C ALA A 167 -18.26 -1.21 21.92
N LEU A 168 -18.26 -0.13 21.15
CA LEU A 168 -19.45 0.55 20.64
C LEU A 168 -20.09 -0.16 19.43
N SER A 169 -19.48 -1.25 18.93
CA SER A 169 -19.93 -1.99 17.75
C SER A 169 -20.04 -1.10 16.49
N PRO A 170 -19.02 -0.30 16.18
CA PRO A 170 -19.07 0.60 15.03
C PRO A 170 -19.10 -0.17 13.71
N GLY A 171 -19.67 0.43 12.67
CA GLY A 171 -19.64 -0.14 11.32
C GLY A 171 -18.32 0.05 10.59
N LEU A 172 -17.47 1.00 11.02
CA LEU A 172 -16.16 1.30 10.45
C LEU A 172 -15.08 1.34 11.52
N LEU A 173 -13.96 0.65 11.30
CA LEU A 173 -12.77 0.71 12.14
C LEU A 173 -11.65 1.46 11.41
N LEU A 174 -11.11 2.50 12.04
CA LEU A 174 -10.01 3.31 11.54
C LEU A 174 -8.75 3.05 12.38
N LEU A 175 -7.65 2.67 11.73
CA LEU A 175 -6.38 2.34 12.38
C LEU A 175 -5.28 3.25 11.82
N ASP A 176 -4.76 4.17 12.64
CA ASP A 176 -3.70 5.09 12.24
C ASP A 176 -2.35 4.59 12.74
N GLU A 177 -1.56 3.94 11.87
CA GLU A 177 -0.26 3.32 12.15
C GLU A 177 -0.24 2.46 13.45
N PRO A 178 -1.19 1.53 13.61
CA PRO A 178 -1.42 0.88 14.90
C PRO A 178 -0.27 0.02 15.41
N LEU A 179 0.66 -0.38 14.52
CA LEU A 179 1.74 -1.33 14.83
C LEU A 179 3.14 -0.67 14.87
N SER A 180 3.24 0.63 14.57
CA SER A 180 4.52 1.31 14.35
C SER A 180 5.43 1.37 15.59
N ALA A 181 4.86 1.37 16.79
CA ALA A 181 5.60 1.48 18.06
C ALA A 181 6.06 0.12 18.64
N LEU A 182 5.87 -1.00 17.93
CA LEU A 182 6.08 -2.35 18.43
C LEU A 182 7.32 -3.02 17.84
N ASP A 183 7.92 -3.93 18.62
CA ASP A 183 8.97 -4.81 18.10
C ASP A 183 8.46 -5.80 17.03
N ALA A 184 9.36 -6.33 16.22
CA ALA A 184 9.02 -7.14 15.05
C ALA A 184 8.21 -8.41 15.41
N LYS A 185 8.55 -9.09 16.53
CA LYS A 185 7.87 -10.34 16.91
C LYS A 185 6.44 -10.07 17.40
N VAL A 186 6.27 -9.05 18.22
CA VAL A 186 4.94 -8.61 18.71
C VAL A 186 4.09 -8.12 17.55
N ARG A 187 4.68 -7.37 16.61
CA ARG A 187 4.01 -6.87 15.41
C ARG A 187 3.43 -8.01 14.56
N THR A 188 4.21 -9.05 14.28
CA THR A 188 3.75 -10.21 13.50
C THR A 188 2.53 -10.88 14.14
N HIS A 189 2.56 -11.11 15.45
CA HIS A 189 1.45 -11.73 16.17
C HIS A 189 0.18 -10.86 16.15
N LEU A 190 0.34 -9.55 16.40
CA LEU A 190 -0.80 -8.62 16.42
C LEU A 190 -1.41 -8.38 15.04
N ARG A 191 -0.65 -8.47 13.95
CA ARG A 191 -1.21 -8.47 12.59
C ARG A 191 -2.23 -9.59 12.41
N GLU A 192 -1.87 -10.81 12.80
CA GLU A 192 -2.76 -11.97 12.72
C GLU A 192 -4.01 -11.79 13.59
N GLU A 193 -3.85 -11.32 14.83
CA GLU A 193 -4.97 -11.08 15.76
C GLU A 193 -5.95 -10.03 15.22
N ILE A 194 -5.45 -8.90 14.70
CA ILE A 194 -6.29 -7.84 14.11
C ILE A 194 -7.08 -8.40 12.92
N CYS A 195 -6.43 -9.15 12.01
CA CYS A 195 -7.10 -9.74 10.87
C CYS A 195 -8.17 -10.78 11.29
N GLN A 196 -7.86 -11.62 12.28
CA GLN A 196 -8.83 -12.58 12.81
C GLN A 196 -10.04 -11.91 13.46
N LEU A 197 -9.79 -10.86 14.26
CA LEU A 197 -10.84 -10.09 14.91
C LEU A 197 -11.73 -9.38 13.90
N GLN A 198 -11.13 -8.72 12.89
CA GLN A 198 -11.83 -8.05 11.81
C GLN A 198 -12.75 -9.01 11.04
N ARG A 199 -12.23 -10.19 10.66
CA ARG A 199 -13.00 -11.23 9.96
C ARG A 199 -14.15 -11.78 10.83
N LYS A 200 -13.87 -12.03 12.12
CA LYS A 200 -14.87 -12.52 13.06
C LYS A 200 -16.03 -11.54 13.26
N LEU A 201 -15.74 -10.24 13.27
CA LEU A 201 -16.73 -9.18 13.45
C LEU A 201 -17.37 -8.74 12.12
N GLY A 202 -16.76 -9.03 10.97
CA GLY A 202 -17.20 -8.56 9.65
C GLY A 202 -17.19 -7.04 9.52
N ILE A 203 -16.32 -6.34 10.26
CA ILE A 203 -16.27 -4.87 10.30
C ILE A 203 -15.46 -4.32 9.13
N THR A 204 -15.95 -3.27 8.49
CA THR A 204 -15.18 -2.53 7.47
C THR A 204 -13.99 -1.85 8.15
N THR A 205 -12.77 -2.04 7.63
CA THR A 205 -11.56 -1.54 8.28
C THR A 205 -10.69 -0.74 7.31
N ILE A 206 -10.23 0.41 7.74
CA ILE A 206 -9.22 1.21 7.04
C ILE A 206 -8.00 1.32 7.95
N MET A 207 -6.86 0.88 7.46
CA MET A 207 -5.57 0.99 8.15
C MET A 207 -4.63 1.90 7.37
N VAL A 208 -3.98 2.82 8.04
CA VAL A 208 -2.86 3.61 7.53
C VAL A 208 -1.57 2.96 7.98
N THR A 209 -0.64 2.75 7.07
CA THR A 209 0.72 2.31 7.38
C THR A 209 1.73 2.83 6.36
N HIS A 210 2.98 2.85 6.74
CA HIS A 210 4.12 3.01 5.83
C HIS A 210 4.89 1.69 5.66
N ASP A 211 4.50 0.64 6.39
CA ASP A 211 5.10 -0.69 6.32
C ASP A 211 4.43 -1.51 5.21
N GLN A 212 5.23 -1.91 4.21
CA GLN A 212 4.76 -2.67 3.06
C GLN A 212 4.33 -4.09 3.45
N GLU A 213 5.01 -4.71 4.41
CA GLU A 213 4.69 -6.06 4.86
C GLU A 213 3.33 -6.10 5.54
N GLU A 214 3.00 -5.08 6.34
CA GLU A 214 1.66 -4.93 6.93
C GLU A 214 0.58 -4.84 5.85
N ALA A 215 0.77 -3.95 4.86
CA ALA A 215 -0.20 -3.77 3.79
C ALA A 215 -0.38 -5.05 2.96
N LEU A 216 0.73 -5.73 2.60
CA LEU A 216 0.69 -6.94 1.77
C LEU A 216 0.08 -8.17 2.48
N THR A 217 0.15 -8.22 3.84
CA THR A 217 -0.29 -9.39 4.60
C THR A 217 -1.68 -9.24 5.21
N MET A 218 -2.14 -8.02 5.47
CA MET A 218 -3.39 -7.77 6.19
C MET A 218 -4.55 -7.36 5.29
N ALA A 219 -4.30 -6.64 4.20
CA ALA A 219 -5.33 -5.99 3.42
C ALA A 219 -5.97 -6.90 2.36
N ASP A 220 -7.28 -6.75 2.16
CA ASP A 220 -7.97 -7.25 0.97
C ASP A 220 -7.64 -6.37 -0.24
N ARG A 221 -7.56 -5.04 -0.03
CA ARG A 221 -7.12 -4.06 -1.02
C ARG A 221 -6.16 -3.04 -0.44
N ILE A 222 -5.17 -2.67 -1.25
CA ILE A 222 -4.20 -1.62 -0.94
C ILE A 222 -4.46 -0.40 -1.82
N VAL A 223 -4.48 0.77 -1.19
CA VAL A 223 -4.51 2.07 -1.85
C VAL A 223 -3.13 2.70 -1.70
N VAL A 224 -2.35 2.69 -2.78
CA VAL A 224 -1.02 3.31 -2.78
C VAL A 224 -1.18 4.80 -3.03
N MET A 225 -0.70 5.62 -2.10
CA MET A 225 -0.80 7.08 -2.16
C MET A 225 0.58 7.72 -2.29
N ASN A 226 0.63 8.80 -3.08
CA ASN A 226 1.84 9.59 -3.27
C ASN A 226 1.48 11.05 -3.53
N HIS A 227 2.13 12.00 -2.85
CA HIS A 227 1.93 13.45 -3.04
C HIS A 227 0.45 13.91 -3.10
N GLY A 228 -0.41 13.30 -2.28
CA GLY A 228 -1.82 13.65 -2.16
C GLY A 228 -2.73 13.08 -3.25
N VAL A 229 -2.25 12.13 -4.07
CA VAL A 229 -3.04 11.40 -5.07
C VAL A 229 -3.00 9.91 -4.83
N ILE A 230 -3.97 9.17 -5.35
CA ILE A 230 -3.95 7.72 -5.43
C ILE A 230 -3.19 7.31 -6.69
N GLU A 231 -2.10 6.58 -6.52
CA GLU A 231 -1.29 6.04 -7.63
C GLU A 231 -1.87 4.74 -8.17
N GLN A 232 -2.34 3.87 -7.27
CA GLN A 232 -2.93 2.58 -7.62
C GLN A 232 -3.83 2.07 -6.51
N VAL A 233 -4.89 1.38 -6.89
CA VAL A 233 -5.75 0.58 -6.00
C VAL A 233 -5.80 -0.84 -6.56
N GLY A 234 -5.62 -1.84 -5.70
CA GLY A 234 -5.66 -3.24 -6.10
C GLY A 234 -5.45 -4.19 -4.93
N THR A 235 -5.57 -5.49 -5.20
CA THR A 235 -5.20 -6.52 -4.24
C THR A 235 -3.69 -6.49 -3.95
N PRO A 236 -3.21 -7.01 -2.81
CA PRO A 236 -1.79 -7.11 -2.52
C PRO A 236 -0.97 -7.71 -3.66
N GLN A 237 -1.49 -8.76 -4.27
CA GLN A 237 -0.84 -9.43 -5.39
C GLN A 237 -0.76 -8.54 -6.65
N GLU A 238 -1.82 -7.81 -6.98
CA GLU A 238 -1.82 -6.87 -8.11
C GLU A 238 -0.84 -5.72 -7.90
N ILE A 239 -0.82 -5.12 -6.71
CA ILE A 239 0.11 -4.03 -6.37
C ILE A 239 1.57 -4.49 -6.51
N TYR A 240 1.89 -5.70 -6.06
CA TYR A 240 3.25 -6.24 -6.11
C TYR A 240 3.66 -6.68 -7.51
N GLN A 241 2.79 -7.46 -8.20
CA GLN A 241 3.12 -8.07 -9.50
C GLN A 241 2.84 -7.16 -10.69
N LYS A 242 1.83 -6.27 -10.59
CA LYS A 242 1.36 -5.42 -11.67
C LYS A 242 1.37 -3.93 -11.28
N PRO A 243 2.51 -3.38 -10.82
CA PRO A 243 2.58 -1.97 -10.46
C PRO A 243 2.21 -1.07 -11.64
N ALA A 244 1.27 -0.12 -11.41
CA ALA A 244 0.73 0.75 -12.45
C ALA A 244 1.71 1.85 -12.86
N SER A 245 2.56 2.30 -11.91
CA SER A 245 3.56 3.34 -12.16
C SER A 245 4.95 2.90 -11.70
N ARG A 246 5.97 3.58 -12.22
CA ARG A 246 7.35 3.39 -11.74
C ARG A 246 7.45 3.62 -10.24
N PHE A 247 6.74 4.62 -9.72
CA PHE A 247 6.71 4.90 -8.28
C PHE A 247 6.21 3.69 -7.48
N VAL A 248 5.08 3.09 -7.87
CA VAL A 248 4.55 1.89 -7.18
C VAL A 248 5.54 0.74 -7.25
N ALA A 249 6.19 0.53 -8.41
CA ALA A 249 7.19 -0.51 -8.60
C ALA A 249 8.42 -0.35 -7.69
N GLU A 250 8.89 0.90 -7.51
CA GLU A 250 10.02 1.26 -6.65
C GLU A 250 9.64 1.25 -5.16
N PHE A 251 8.41 1.67 -4.86
CA PHE A 251 7.97 1.83 -3.48
C PHE A 251 7.56 0.51 -2.84
N VAL A 252 7.00 -0.45 -3.59
CA VAL A 252 6.54 -1.74 -3.04
C VAL A 252 7.51 -2.85 -3.39
N GLY A 253 8.28 -3.30 -2.41
CA GLY A 253 9.34 -4.31 -2.57
C GLY A 253 10.55 -3.78 -3.36
N THR A 254 11.47 -4.69 -3.68
CA THR A 254 12.65 -4.39 -4.50
C THR A 254 12.33 -4.58 -5.98
N MET A 255 12.74 -3.65 -6.86
CA MET A 255 12.56 -3.74 -8.31
C MET A 255 13.88 -3.39 -9.01
N ASN A 256 14.31 -4.22 -9.95
CA ASN A 256 15.38 -3.87 -10.87
C ASN A 256 14.82 -3.04 -12.02
N PHE A 257 15.50 -1.95 -12.36
CA PHE A 257 15.22 -1.16 -13.57
C PHE A 257 16.43 -1.25 -14.48
N ILE A 258 16.34 -2.07 -15.49
CA ILE A 258 17.43 -2.36 -16.43
C ILE A 258 17.26 -1.46 -17.65
N PRO A 259 18.19 -0.55 -17.93
CA PRO A 259 18.15 0.27 -19.14
C PRO A 259 18.28 -0.59 -20.37
N VAL A 260 17.32 -0.47 -21.29
CA VAL A 260 17.29 -1.26 -22.51
C VAL A 260 16.95 -0.39 -23.73
N SER A 261 17.32 -0.86 -24.93
CA SER A 261 16.89 -0.28 -26.19
C SER A 261 16.45 -1.35 -27.18
N MET A 262 15.46 -1.02 -28.02
CA MET A 262 15.02 -1.90 -29.11
C MET A 262 16.03 -1.87 -30.24
N ALA A 263 16.78 -2.95 -30.43
CA ALA A 263 17.71 -3.09 -31.52
C ALA A 263 17.00 -3.43 -32.85
N SER A 264 15.96 -4.25 -32.80
CA SER A 264 15.06 -4.57 -33.91
C SER A 264 13.67 -4.89 -33.42
N SER A 265 12.72 -5.23 -34.27
CA SER A 265 11.34 -5.64 -33.87
C SER A 265 11.31 -6.88 -32.95
N HIS A 266 12.38 -7.65 -32.89
CA HIS A 266 12.44 -8.93 -32.13
C HIS A 266 13.62 -9.02 -31.17
N GLN A 267 14.42 -7.95 -31.02
CA GLN A 267 15.64 -7.98 -30.23
C GLN A 267 15.76 -6.76 -29.32
N LEU A 268 16.07 -7.00 -28.05
CA LEU A 268 16.50 -6.00 -27.08
C LEU A 268 18.02 -5.95 -26.98
N ARG A 269 18.53 -4.74 -26.82
CA ARG A 269 19.91 -4.49 -26.42
C ARG A 269 19.92 -4.18 -24.92
N ILE A 270 20.67 -4.97 -24.16
CA ILE A 270 20.94 -4.77 -22.73
C ILE A 270 22.45 -4.74 -22.58
N ALA A 271 23.01 -3.61 -22.16
CA ALA A 271 24.44 -3.38 -22.20
C ALA A 271 24.99 -3.68 -23.63
N GLU A 272 26.02 -4.52 -23.74
CA GLU A 272 26.58 -4.96 -25.03
C GLU A 272 25.88 -6.20 -25.63
N SER A 273 24.94 -6.79 -24.92
CA SER A 273 24.26 -8.04 -25.30
C SER A 273 22.99 -7.76 -26.11
N LEU A 274 22.76 -8.58 -27.12
CA LEU A 274 21.51 -8.66 -27.88
C LEU A 274 20.78 -9.94 -27.45
N ILE A 275 19.55 -9.78 -26.94
CA ILE A 275 18.70 -10.90 -26.57
C ILE A 275 17.39 -10.88 -27.35
N ALA A 276 16.72 -12.01 -27.48
CA ALA A 276 15.38 -12.05 -28.04
C ALA A 276 14.43 -11.20 -27.19
N LEU A 277 13.49 -10.48 -27.82
CA LEU A 277 12.51 -9.66 -27.12
C LEU A 277 11.60 -10.57 -26.27
N PRO A 278 11.68 -10.50 -24.94
CA PRO A 278 10.77 -11.24 -24.09
C PRO A 278 9.37 -10.59 -24.10
N LYS A 279 8.34 -11.35 -23.71
CA LYS A 279 7.00 -10.79 -23.56
C LYS A 279 6.98 -9.77 -22.42
N ILE A 280 6.64 -8.52 -22.72
CA ILE A 280 6.44 -7.42 -21.77
C ILE A 280 4.93 -7.22 -21.61
N GLU A 281 4.43 -7.26 -20.38
CA GLU A 281 2.98 -7.31 -20.13
C GLU A 281 2.24 -5.99 -20.38
N ASN A 282 2.89 -4.86 -20.07
CA ASN A 282 2.24 -3.54 -20.07
C ASN A 282 2.67 -2.63 -21.22
N TYR A 283 3.49 -3.12 -22.15
CA TYR A 283 4.13 -2.26 -23.13
C TYR A 283 4.53 -2.99 -24.41
N THR A 284 4.32 -2.34 -25.54
CA THR A 284 4.82 -2.81 -26.85
C THR A 284 5.82 -1.77 -27.35
N PRO A 285 7.13 -2.03 -27.23
CA PRO A 285 8.16 -1.06 -27.60
C PRO A 285 8.30 -0.94 -29.13
N CYS A 286 8.64 0.29 -29.58
CA CYS A 286 8.95 0.55 -30.97
C CYS A 286 10.45 0.41 -31.24
N GLN A 287 10.84 0.16 -32.50
CA GLN A 287 12.25 0.07 -32.91
C GLN A 287 13.02 1.37 -32.59
N GLY A 288 14.19 1.25 -31.99
CA GLY A 288 15.03 2.38 -31.56
C GLY A 288 14.62 3.01 -30.23
N GLU A 289 13.49 2.59 -29.64
CA GLU A 289 13.02 3.13 -28.36
C GLU A 289 13.91 2.70 -27.20
N GLN A 290 14.11 3.63 -26.24
CA GLN A 290 14.81 3.38 -24.99
C GLN A 290 13.82 3.43 -23.83
N PHE A 291 13.87 2.42 -22.96
CA PHE A 291 13.02 2.32 -21.78
C PHE A 291 13.73 1.55 -20.65
N ASP A 292 13.14 1.55 -19.47
CA ASP A 292 13.61 0.73 -18.37
C ASP A 292 12.77 -0.55 -18.29
N LEU A 293 13.43 -1.69 -18.44
CA LEU A 293 12.83 -3.00 -18.20
C LEU A 293 12.82 -3.26 -16.69
N ALA A 294 11.63 -3.41 -16.12
CA ALA A 294 11.45 -3.64 -14.70
C ALA A 294 11.20 -5.12 -14.41
N VAL A 295 11.96 -5.67 -13.46
CA VAL A 295 11.88 -7.07 -13.07
C VAL A 295 12.22 -7.24 -11.59
N ARG A 296 11.44 -8.06 -10.89
CA ARG A 296 11.69 -8.41 -9.49
C ARG A 296 12.95 -9.27 -9.36
N PRO A 297 13.73 -9.13 -8.26
CA PRO A 297 14.93 -9.95 -8.03
C PRO A 297 14.69 -11.46 -8.07
N GLU A 298 13.55 -11.92 -7.56
CA GLU A 298 13.14 -13.33 -7.54
C GLU A 298 12.72 -13.89 -8.91
N ASN A 299 12.51 -13.01 -9.90
CA ASN A 299 12.16 -13.36 -11.27
C ASN A 299 13.35 -13.38 -12.21
N LEU A 300 14.54 -13.20 -11.68
CA LEU A 300 15.80 -13.34 -12.38
C LEU A 300 16.49 -14.66 -12.01
N GLU A 301 17.25 -15.21 -12.96
CA GLU A 301 18.04 -16.42 -12.72
C GLU A 301 19.50 -16.19 -13.08
N LEU A 302 20.40 -16.79 -12.28
CA LEU A 302 21.80 -16.93 -12.66
C LEU A 302 22.04 -18.36 -13.16
N VAL A 303 22.57 -18.47 -14.39
CA VAL A 303 22.85 -19.71 -15.07
C VAL A 303 24.32 -19.79 -15.49
N MET A 304 24.83 -21.02 -15.72
CA MET A 304 26.23 -21.22 -16.12
C MET A 304 26.49 -20.77 -17.56
N ARG A 305 25.59 -21.09 -18.48
CA ARG A 305 25.59 -20.63 -19.87
C ARG A 305 24.23 -20.87 -20.51
N TYR A 306 23.73 -19.91 -21.25
CA TYR A 306 22.46 -20.02 -21.96
C TYR A 306 22.47 -19.08 -23.19
N ASN A 307 21.88 -19.52 -24.31
CA ASN A 307 21.62 -18.65 -25.45
C ASN A 307 20.60 -17.60 -24.98
N ASP A 308 20.73 -16.35 -25.30
CA ASP A 308 19.90 -15.23 -24.83
C ASP A 308 20.08 -14.84 -23.35
N ALA A 309 21.16 -15.22 -22.69
CA ALA A 309 21.50 -14.76 -21.35
C ALA A 309 22.60 -13.70 -21.38
N ILE A 310 22.55 -12.79 -20.43
CA ILE A 310 23.41 -11.60 -20.38
C ILE A 310 24.58 -11.86 -19.43
N PRO A 311 25.85 -11.70 -19.86
CA PRO A 311 26.99 -11.91 -18.99
C PRO A 311 27.05 -10.84 -17.89
N VAL A 312 27.14 -11.29 -16.64
CA VAL A 312 27.23 -10.46 -15.44
C VAL A 312 28.35 -10.94 -14.53
N VAL A 313 28.90 -10.02 -13.76
CA VAL A 313 29.86 -10.30 -12.71
C VAL A 313 29.19 -10.15 -11.36
N ILE A 314 29.29 -11.14 -10.49
CA ILE A 314 28.80 -11.09 -9.12
C ILE A 314 29.69 -10.13 -8.33
N ARG A 315 29.14 -9.03 -7.83
CA ARG A 315 29.83 -8.02 -7.07
C ARG A 315 29.78 -8.28 -5.58
N HIS A 316 28.58 -8.60 -5.08
CA HIS A 316 28.34 -8.83 -3.68
C HIS A 316 27.24 -9.87 -3.47
N MET A 317 27.27 -10.57 -2.36
CA MET A 317 26.26 -11.55 -1.95
C MET A 317 25.88 -11.31 -0.50
N GLU A 318 24.60 -10.98 -0.26
CA GLU A 318 24.05 -10.70 1.06
C GLU A 318 23.16 -11.87 1.48
N PHE A 319 23.42 -12.45 2.66
CA PHE A 319 22.58 -13.50 3.23
C PHE A 319 21.43 -12.90 4.03
N LEU A 320 20.19 -13.10 3.56
CA LEU A 320 18.96 -12.58 4.16
C LEU A 320 18.14 -13.63 4.92
N GLY A 321 18.78 -14.72 5.36
CA GLY A 321 18.16 -15.79 6.12
C GLY A 321 17.51 -16.85 5.19
N ALA A 322 16.38 -16.54 4.54
CA ALA A 322 15.70 -17.47 3.66
C ALA A 322 16.33 -17.61 2.25
N PHE A 323 17.06 -16.58 1.81
CA PHE A 323 17.66 -16.50 0.48
C PHE A 323 18.92 -15.63 0.50
N TYR A 324 19.68 -15.66 -0.60
CA TYR A 324 20.76 -14.72 -0.87
C TYR A 324 20.28 -13.66 -1.87
N ARG A 325 20.54 -12.39 -1.58
CA ARG A 325 20.47 -11.31 -2.56
C ARG A 325 21.84 -11.12 -3.19
N VAL A 326 21.91 -11.36 -4.49
CA VAL A 326 23.15 -11.30 -5.26
C VAL A 326 23.16 -10.03 -6.09
N GLU A 327 24.12 -9.13 -5.83
CA GLU A 327 24.36 -7.93 -6.62
C GLU A 327 25.23 -8.28 -7.81
N CYS A 328 24.68 -8.06 -9.02
CA CYS A 328 25.35 -8.31 -10.29
C CYS A 328 25.58 -7.02 -11.06
N VAL A 329 26.68 -6.92 -11.79
CA VAL A 329 26.93 -5.84 -12.74
C VAL A 329 27.17 -6.41 -14.13
N PHE A 330 26.69 -5.71 -15.17
CA PHE A 330 26.89 -6.15 -16.54
C PHE A 330 28.36 -6.13 -16.91
N GLN A 331 28.82 -7.18 -17.60
CA GLN A 331 30.21 -7.28 -18.05
C GLN A 331 30.47 -6.20 -19.13
N GLY A 332 31.54 -5.43 -18.98
CA GLY A 332 31.90 -4.35 -19.90
C GLY A 332 31.28 -2.98 -19.60
N GLU A 333 30.23 -2.88 -18.77
CA GLU A 333 29.53 -1.62 -18.52
C GLU A 333 29.67 -1.19 -17.04
N ARG A 334 30.55 -0.22 -16.77
CA ARG A 334 30.84 0.27 -15.42
C ARG A 334 29.80 1.26 -14.87
N LEU A 335 28.97 1.85 -15.73
CA LEU A 335 28.02 2.91 -15.37
C LEU A 335 26.55 2.44 -15.29
N ALA A 336 26.26 1.19 -15.66
CA ALA A 336 24.93 0.64 -15.50
C ALA A 336 24.59 0.42 -14.01
N PRO A 337 23.34 0.64 -13.59
CA PRO A 337 22.91 0.31 -12.24
C PRO A 337 23.09 -1.19 -11.99
N PRO A 338 23.42 -1.59 -10.74
CA PRO A 338 23.50 -3.00 -10.38
C PRO A 338 22.15 -3.67 -10.51
N VAL A 339 22.16 -4.96 -10.78
CA VAL A 339 20.99 -5.83 -10.86
C VAL A 339 21.01 -6.80 -9.68
N TYR A 340 19.93 -6.89 -8.94
CA TYR A 340 19.76 -7.77 -7.80
C TYR A 340 19.02 -9.04 -8.20
N VAL A 341 19.54 -10.19 -7.77
CA VAL A 341 18.95 -11.51 -8.01
C VAL A 341 18.76 -12.21 -6.65
N ASP A 342 17.53 -12.59 -6.33
CA ASP A 342 17.22 -13.31 -5.11
C ASP A 342 17.24 -14.81 -5.38
N LEU A 343 18.17 -15.52 -4.77
CA LEU A 343 18.41 -16.94 -4.99
C LEU A 343 18.20 -17.77 -3.73
N PRO A 344 17.47 -18.91 -3.81
CA PRO A 344 17.41 -19.86 -2.72
C PRO A 344 18.81 -20.33 -2.29
N ILE A 345 18.99 -20.64 -1.01
CA ILE A 345 20.27 -21.13 -0.46
C ILE A 345 20.80 -22.34 -1.24
N SER A 346 19.90 -23.28 -1.56
CA SER A 346 20.24 -24.48 -2.31
C SER A 346 20.83 -24.19 -3.70
N GLN A 347 20.32 -23.18 -4.38
CA GLN A 347 20.82 -22.80 -5.70
C GLN A 347 22.20 -22.17 -5.62
N VAL A 348 22.46 -21.31 -4.60
CA VAL A 348 23.77 -20.72 -4.37
C VAL A 348 24.82 -21.80 -4.08
N GLN A 349 24.48 -22.80 -3.28
CA GLN A 349 25.35 -23.93 -2.98
C GLN A 349 25.60 -24.82 -4.22
N THR A 350 24.55 -25.15 -4.98
CA THR A 350 24.66 -25.98 -6.20
C THR A 350 25.54 -25.33 -7.25
N LEU A 351 25.39 -24.02 -7.46
CA LEU A 351 26.19 -23.26 -8.43
C LEU A 351 27.55 -22.81 -7.88
N ASN A 352 27.83 -23.08 -6.59
CA ASN A 352 29.04 -22.65 -5.87
C ASN A 352 29.42 -21.20 -6.16
N LEU A 353 28.44 -20.28 -6.00
CA LEU A 353 28.57 -18.88 -6.36
C LEU A 353 29.48 -18.14 -5.39
N LYS A 354 30.36 -17.28 -5.94
CA LYS A 354 31.26 -16.41 -5.19
C LYS A 354 31.30 -15.01 -5.81
N ALA A 355 31.64 -14.02 -5.00
CA ALA A 355 31.95 -12.69 -5.50
C ALA A 355 33.15 -12.76 -6.47
N GLY A 356 33.03 -12.05 -7.59
CA GLY A 356 33.99 -12.08 -8.69
C GLY A 356 33.67 -13.08 -9.79
N ASP A 357 32.74 -14.03 -9.56
CA ASP A 357 32.35 -15.01 -10.58
C ASP A 357 31.62 -14.33 -11.75
N VAL A 358 31.91 -14.81 -12.95
CA VAL A 358 31.14 -14.51 -14.15
C VAL A 358 30.01 -15.52 -14.30
N ARG A 359 28.78 -15.05 -14.42
CA ARG A 359 27.59 -15.84 -14.66
C ARG A 359 26.74 -15.21 -15.76
N TYR A 360 25.67 -15.88 -16.14
CA TYR A 360 24.75 -15.36 -17.15
C TYR A 360 23.40 -15.10 -16.49
N LEU A 361 22.89 -13.87 -16.68
CA LEU A 361 21.58 -13.44 -16.20
C LEU A 361 20.52 -13.82 -17.23
N ALA A 362 19.55 -14.64 -16.82
CA ALA A 362 18.40 -15.02 -17.62
C ALA A 362 17.14 -14.29 -17.13
N LEU A 363 16.34 -13.78 -18.07
CA LEU A 363 15.05 -13.14 -17.80
C LEU A 363 13.94 -14.17 -17.94
N ARG A 364 13.17 -14.42 -16.86
CA ARG A 364 11.98 -15.27 -16.96
C ARG A 364 10.88 -14.57 -17.72
N ALA A 365 10.32 -15.21 -18.74
CA ALA A 365 9.19 -14.68 -19.49
C ALA A 365 7.94 -14.56 -18.59
N GLY A 366 7.11 -13.53 -18.82
CA GLY A 366 5.78 -13.38 -18.21
C GLY A 366 5.70 -12.52 -16.96
N GLN A 367 6.81 -11.91 -16.48
CA GLN A 367 6.82 -11.06 -15.30
C GLN A 367 7.63 -9.76 -15.51
N LEU A 368 7.78 -9.38 -16.77
CA LEU A 368 8.53 -8.21 -17.17
C LEU A 368 7.57 -7.05 -17.44
N ARG A 369 7.93 -5.87 -16.94
CA ARG A 369 7.22 -4.63 -17.23
C ARG A 369 8.18 -3.60 -17.80
N ALA A 370 7.65 -2.64 -18.53
CA ALA A 370 8.45 -1.53 -19.03
C ALA A 370 7.92 -0.20 -18.53
N TYR A 371 8.83 0.71 -18.24
CA TYR A 371 8.53 2.08 -17.90
C TYR A 371 9.36 3.02 -18.77
N ARG A 372 8.75 4.11 -19.21
CA ARG A 372 9.46 5.14 -19.97
C ARG A 372 10.63 5.66 -19.13
N ARG A 373 11.80 5.73 -19.74
CA ARG A 373 12.98 6.29 -19.10
C ARG A 373 12.75 7.78 -18.87
N LYS A 374 12.90 8.26 -17.63
CA LYS A 374 13.00 9.69 -17.37
C LYS A 374 14.33 10.15 -17.97
N VAL A 375 14.28 10.81 -19.12
CA VAL A 375 15.43 11.55 -19.64
C VAL A 375 15.67 12.67 -18.62
N MET A 376 16.73 12.58 -17.84
CA MET A 376 17.23 13.74 -17.12
C MET A 376 17.60 14.77 -18.19
N SER A 377 16.79 15.81 -18.33
CA SER A 377 17.12 16.95 -19.21
C SER A 377 18.32 17.65 -18.59
N THR A 378 19.51 17.25 -18.98
CA THR A 378 20.71 18.07 -18.88
C THR A 378 20.65 19.12 -19.98
N THR A 379 19.72 20.04 -19.87
CA THR A 379 19.80 21.30 -20.60
C THR A 379 20.34 22.31 -19.62
N PRO A 380 21.57 22.80 -19.77
CA PRO A 380 22.02 23.96 -19.03
C PRO A 380 21.12 25.12 -19.48
N ALA A 381 20.62 25.88 -18.52
CA ALA A 381 19.92 27.12 -18.76
C ALA A 381 20.82 28.02 -19.63
N ALA A 382 20.59 28.01 -20.93
CA ALA A 382 21.18 28.96 -21.83
C ALA A 382 20.44 30.28 -21.67
N THR A 383 21.08 31.18 -20.92
CA THR A 383 21.07 32.64 -21.05
C THR A 383 19.94 33.24 -21.90
N ALA A 384 18.88 33.68 -21.21
CA ALA A 384 18.06 34.78 -21.70
C ALA A 384 18.74 36.11 -21.30
N ALA A 385 19.71 36.52 -22.06
CA ALA A 385 20.22 37.88 -22.04
C ALA A 385 20.08 38.44 -23.45
N CYS A 386 19.47 39.61 -23.55
CA CYS A 386 19.26 40.48 -24.70
C CYS A 386 17.84 40.53 -25.30
N ALA A 387 17.04 41.40 -24.73
CA ALA A 387 16.18 42.31 -25.52
C ALA A 387 15.58 43.37 -24.59
N TYR A 388 16.40 44.38 -24.20
CA TYR A 388 15.94 45.71 -23.86
C TYR A 388 16.88 46.68 -24.63
N ALA A 389 16.43 47.14 -25.78
CA ALA A 389 16.84 48.35 -26.46
C ALA A 389 16.01 48.53 -27.75
N ALA A 390 14.94 49.29 -27.70
CA ALA A 390 14.49 50.32 -28.60
C ALA A 390 13.06 50.72 -28.23
#